data_fb796096731ff839112bbb03fa5de88e
#
_entry.id   fb796096731ff839112bbb03fa5de88e
#
_cell.length_a   1.000
_cell.length_b   1.000
_cell.length_c   1.000
_cell.angle_alpha   90.00
_cell.angle_beta   90.00
_cell.angle_gamma   90.00
#
_symmetry.space_group_name_H-M   'P 1'
#
loop_
_entity.id
_entity.type
_entity.pdbx_description
1 polymer ?
#
loop_
_entity_poly.entity_id
_entity_poly.type
_entity_poly.pdbx_seq_one_letter_code
_entity_poly.pdbx_strand_id
1 'polypeptide(L)'
;VADDFAPIRSTGIGSFPGVDLAEALKINFAECPELPYLPELPARGVASGMIGRGIAALSGLSADLQPAGWRLTDAPGRDQLRARATLRDDLDQLEEAVQDYTGPFKIAICGPWTLAASVERPRGDRALADHGARRDLGQSLAEGIGQLVVDLGRRLPQLELIIQLDEPLLPTVLAGEVPTASGFSRHRKVDLPELSERLTDVVDSIMGTLPGLAAEPVEGPDLPPVGSGLPRTWLHCCAPGVPVKLIKDAGFGAVALDLDQLGTRDWDLIGQAMTDGLWFGAGGLSTATGDSTGRQWSPDQIAQRVLRATRTLGLEPDVAGRMIITPACGLARFDQRSAVTALRAVRKAADIVTDQLAD
;
A
#
# COMPACT_ATOMS: atom_id res chain seq x y z
N VAL A 1 -28.95 -14.73 -15.62
CA VAL A 1 -27.61 -15.11 -15.18
C VAL A 1 -26.71 -13.87 -15.07
N ALA A 2 -27.27 -12.71 -14.73
CA ALA A 2 -26.53 -11.43 -14.61
C ALA A 2 -26.43 -10.92 -13.14
N ASP A 3 -26.69 -11.78 -12.14
CA ASP A 3 -26.91 -11.29 -10.76
C ASP A 3 -25.73 -11.51 -9.79
N ASP A 4 -24.54 -11.96 -10.24
CA ASP A 4 -23.45 -12.34 -9.32
C ASP A 4 -22.11 -11.62 -9.53
N PHE A 5 -22.06 -10.57 -10.36
CA PHE A 5 -20.83 -9.82 -10.56
C PHE A 5 -20.69 -8.72 -9.49
N ALA A 6 -19.71 -8.89 -8.59
CA ALA A 6 -19.41 -7.86 -7.59
C ALA A 6 -18.87 -6.59 -8.27
N PRO A 7 -19.39 -5.39 -7.95
CA PRO A 7 -18.94 -4.15 -8.57
C PRO A 7 -17.45 -3.91 -8.35
N ILE A 8 -16.79 -3.42 -9.40
CA ILE A 8 -15.38 -3.01 -9.34
C ILE A 8 -15.27 -1.81 -8.40
N ARG A 9 -14.40 -1.91 -7.42
CA ARG A 9 -14.17 -0.86 -6.43
C ARG A 9 -13.03 0.06 -6.85
N SER A 10 -12.94 1.20 -6.20
CA SER A 10 -11.83 2.15 -6.36
C SER A 10 -11.26 2.59 -5.03
N THR A 11 -9.96 2.96 -5.02
CA THR A 11 -9.30 3.54 -3.85
C THR A 11 -8.07 4.36 -4.27
N GLY A 12 -7.56 5.20 -3.37
CA GLY A 12 -6.24 5.82 -3.55
C GLY A 12 -5.11 4.90 -3.07
N ILE A 13 -3.87 5.24 -3.36
CA ILE A 13 -2.69 4.47 -2.93
C ILE A 13 -2.34 4.77 -1.47
N GLY A 14 -2.22 6.04 -1.08
CA GLY A 14 -1.85 6.43 0.29
C GLY A 14 -1.53 7.92 0.39
N SER A 15 -0.46 8.39 -0.24
CA SER A 15 -0.06 9.79 -0.08
C SER A 15 -1.00 10.77 -0.76
N PHE A 16 -1.24 11.91 -0.09
CA PHE A 16 -2.18 12.95 -0.50
C PHE A 16 -1.57 14.34 -0.27
N PRO A 17 -1.93 15.37 -1.07
CA PRO A 17 -1.42 16.72 -0.89
C PRO A 17 -2.00 17.41 0.35
N GLY A 18 -1.29 18.44 0.82
CA GLY A 18 -1.71 19.26 1.95
C GLY A 18 -1.12 18.82 3.28
N VAL A 19 -1.57 19.50 4.34
CA VAL A 19 -1.06 19.32 5.71
C VAL A 19 -2.18 19.07 6.73
N ASP A 20 -3.43 19.22 6.33
CA ASP A 20 -4.61 19.04 7.16
C ASP A 20 -5.17 17.62 6.96
N LEU A 21 -5.05 16.77 8.00
CA LEU A 21 -5.49 15.39 7.91
C LEU A 21 -7.01 15.27 7.98
N ALA A 22 -7.67 16.09 8.77
CA ALA A 22 -9.14 16.05 8.89
C ALA A 22 -9.80 16.36 7.54
N GLU A 23 -9.30 17.37 6.82
CA GLU A 23 -9.77 17.69 5.47
C GLU A 23 -9.42 16.57 4.46
N ALA A 24 -8.22 16.00 4.55
CA ALA A 24 -7.81 14.88 3.69
C ALA A 24 -8.67 13.62 3.92
N LEU A 25 -9.00 13.30 5.17
CA LEU A 25 -9.92 12.20 5.53
C LEU A 25 -11.32 12.45 4.96
N LYS A 26 -11.87 13.66 5.17
CA LYS A 26 -13.17 14.03 4.61
C LYS A 26 -13.25 13.86 3.10
N ILE A 27 -12.23 14.31 2.37
CA ILE A 27 -12.12 14.11 0.92
C ILE A 27 -12.05 12.62 0.59
N ASN A 28 -11.25 11.88 1.33
CA ASN A 28 -11.04 10.45 1.11
C ASN A 28 -12.35 9.67 1.25
N PHE A 29 -13.10 9.86 2.33
CA PHE A 29 -14.40 9.22 2.52
C PHE A 29 -15.42 9.61 1.45
N ALA A 30 -15.38 10.86 0.97
CA ALA A 30 -16.28 11.32 -0.10
C ALA A 30 -15.94 10.71 -1.47
N GLU A 31 -14.67 10.55 -1.81
CA GLU A 31 -14.24 10.13 -3.14
C GLU A 31 -13.87 8.63 -3.22
N CYS A 32 -13.65 7.95 -2.08
CA CYS A 32 -13.39 6.52 -1.98
C CYS A 32 -14.35 5.83 -0.99
N PRO A 33 -15.69 5.95 -1.14
CA PRO A 33 -16.65 5.52 -0.11
C PRO A 33 -16.62 4.01 0.15
N GLU A 34 -16.25 3.19 -0.83
CA GLU A 34 -16.25 1.73 -0.72
C GLU A 34 -14.95 1.15 -0.15
N LEU A 35 -13.84 1.88 -0.30
CA LEU A 35 -12.54 1.53 0.25
C LEU A 35 -11.74 2.80 0.59
N PRO A 36 -12.14 3.54 1.63
CA PRO A 36 -11.36 4.65 2.12
C PRO A 36 -10.02 4.19 2.71
N TYR A 37 -9.08 5.13 2.81
CA TYR A 37 -7.74 4.84 3.32
C TYR A 37 -7.25 5.97 4.22
N LEU A 38 -6.24 5.70 5.07
CA LEU A 38 -5.58 6.72 5.87
C LEU A 38 -4.62 7.54 4.98
N PRO A 39 -4.89 8.83 4.71
CA PRO A 39 -3.99 9.66 3.92
C PRO A 39 -2.62 9.82 4.58
N GLU A 40 -1.56 9.72 3.77
CA GLU A 40 -0.22 10.11 4.15
C GLU A 40 0.06 11.51 3.63
N LEU A 41 0.49 12.43 4.49
CA LEU A 41 0.68 13.85 4.16
C LEU A 41 2.17 14.24 4.22
N PRO A 42 3.00 13.92 3.21
CA PRO A 42 4.43 14.21 3.22
C PRO A 42 4.78 15.70 3.30
N ALA A 43 3.86 16.58 2.92
CA ALA A 43 4.03 18.03 3.04
C ALA A 43 4.17 18.52 4.49
N ARG A 44 3.79 17.71 5.49
CA ARG A 44 4.03 17.99 6.92
C ARG A 44 5.47 17.76 7.33
N GLY A 45 6.32 17.23 6.44
CA GLY A 45 7.73 16.97 6.66
C GLY A 45 8.09 15.48 6.70
N VAL A 46 9.40 15.21 6.87
CA VAL A 46 9.99 13.86 6.73
C VAL A 46 9.41 12.81 7.69
N ALA A 47 8.90 13.22 8.85
CA ALA A 47 8.27 12.34 9.83
C ALA A 47 6.91 11.79 9.33
N SER A 48 6.24 12.50 8.42
CA SER A 48 4.90 12.17 7.90
C SER A 48 4.92 11.53 6.52
N GLY A 49 6.10 11.34 5.92
CA GLY A 49 6.25 10.62 4.67
C GLY A 49 6.44 9.11 4.89
N MET A 50 6.39 8.34 3.81
CA MET A 50 6.44 6.87 3.80
C MET A 50 7.56 6.31 4.70
N ILE A 51 8.81 6.76 4.54
CA ILE A 51 9.93 6.28 5.36
C ILE A 51 9.75 6.67 6.84
N GLY A 52 9.32 7.91 7.12
CA GLY A 52 9.05 8.38 8.48
C GLY A 52 7.97 7.56 9.19
N ARG A 53 6.89 7.20 8.50
CA ARG A 53 5.85 6.29 9.02
C ARG A 53 6.40 4.88 9.26
N GLY A 54 7.22 4.33 8.35
CA GLY A 54 7.92 3.07 8.56
C GLY A 54 8.82 3.10 9.79
N ILE A 55 9.58 4.18 9.99
CA ILE A 55 10.42 4.40 11.19
C ILE A 55 9.56 4.51 12.47
N ALA A 56 8.41 5.17 12.40
CA ALA A 56 7.48 5.26 13.53
C ALA A 56 6.95 3.88 13.96
N ALA A 57 6.72 3.00 13.00
CA ALA A 57 6.21 1.64 13.24
C ALA A 57 7.26 0.67 13.80
N LEU A 58 8.57 0.96 13.74
CA LEU A 58 9.60 0.03 14.23
C LEU A 58 9.43 -0.31 15.72
N SER A 59 9.46 -1.59 16.04
CA SER A 59 9.52 -2.13 17.40
C SER A 59 10.96 -2.49 17.77
N GLY A 60 11.43 -2.03 18.93
CA GLY A 60 12.76 -2.39 19.45
C GLY A 60 13.95 -1.72 18.76
N LEU A 61 13.81 -1.20 17.55
CA LEU A 61 14.85 -0.45 16.86
C LEU A 61 14.65 1.06 16.97
N SER A 62 15.75 1.76 17.02
CA SER A 62 15.82 3.20 17.14
C SER A 62 16.43 3.85 15.90
N ALA A 63 15.97 5.04 15.56
CA ALA A 63 16.49 5.83 14.45
C ALA A 63 16.44 7.33 14.74
N ASP A 64 17.20 8.10 13.98
CA ASP A 64 17.12 9.54 13.96
C ASP A 64 17.40 10.08 12.56
N LEU A 65 16.95 11.29 12.28
CA LEU A 65 17.17 11.95 11.00
C LEU A 65 18.54 12.62 11.01
N GLN A 66 19.36 12.28 10.04
CA GLN A 66 20.68 12.88 9.78
C GLN A 66 20.64 13.66 8.46
N PRO A 67 21.63 14.51 8.15
CA PRO A 67 21.64 15.23 6.88
C PRO A 67 21.56 14.34 5.63
N ALA A 68 22.03 13.10 5.70
CA ALA A 68 21.98 12.13 4.61
C ALA A 68 20.68 11.33 4.55
N GLY A 69 19.81 11.42 5.57
CA GLY A 69 18.58 10.66 5.69
C GLY A 69 18.42 9.97 7.04
N TRP A 70 17.47 9.06 7.14
CA TRP A 70 17.25 8.28 8.35
C TRP A 70 18.39 7.31 8.63
N ARG A 71 18.80 7.23 9.89
CA ARG A 71 19.87 6.35 10.36
C ARG A 71 19.47 5.63 11.64
N LEU A 72 19.78 4.33 11.73
CA LEU A 72 19.60 3.55 12.96
C LEU A 72 20.55 4.08 14.05
N THR A 73 20.05 4.11 15.29
CA THR A 73 20.76 4.64 16.48
C THR A 73 20.55 3.72 17.68
N ASP A 74 21.37 3.88 18.72
CA ASP A 74 21.28 3.06 19.95
C ASP A 74 20.07 3.45 20.82
N ALA A 75 19.53 4.66 20.64
CA ALA A 75 18.36 5.17 21.35
C ALA A 75 17.47 6.00 20.42
N PRO A 76 16.15 6.09 20.68
CA PRO A 76 15.22 6.85 19.84
C PRO A 76 15.65 8.31 19.74
N GLY A 77 15.84 8.77 18.49
CA GLY A 77 16.12 10.18 18.22
C GLY A 77 14.87 11.05 18.29
N ARG A 78 15.05 12.36 18.27
CA ARG A 78 13.96 13.35 18.33
C ARG A 78 13.00 13.19 17.15
N ASP A 79 13.53 12.88 15.98
CA ASP A 79 12.73 12.77 14.76
C ASP A 79 11.92 11.46 14.74
N GLN A 80 12.43 10.35 15.29
CA GLN A 80 11.63 9.14 15.47
C GLN A 80 10.49 9.37 16.49
N LEU A 81 10.78 10.02 17.61
CA LEU A 81 9.75 10.36 18.59
C LEU A 81 8.66 11.26 17.98
N ARG A 82 9.05 12.21 17.14
CA ARG A 82 8.11 13.04 16.37
C ARG A 82 7.29 12.21 15.40
N ALA A 83 7.91 11.29 14.65
CA ALA A 83 7.20 10.43 13.71
C ALA A 83 6.16 9.54 14.42
N ARG A 84 6.51 8.97 15.58
CA ARG A 84 5.58 8.21 16.42
C ARG A 84 4.44 9.07 16.98
N ALA A 85 4.73 10.29 17.41
CA ALA A 85 3.70 11.22 17.86
C ALA A 85 2.74 11.58 16.71
N THR A 86 3.29 11.94 15.54
CA THR A 86 2.50 12.27 14.35
C THR A 86 1.60 11.10 13.91
N LEU A 87 2.13 9.87 13.90
CA LEU A 87 1.32 8.70 13.55
C LEU A 87 0.18 8.50 14.58
N ARG A 88 0.44 8.70 15.86
CA ARG A 88 -0.57 8.61 16.92
C ARG A 88 -1.67 9.65 16.74
N ASP A 89 -1.27 10.92 16.53
CA ASP A 89 -2.20 12.02 16.27
C ASP A 89 -3.05 11.75 15.01
N ASP A 90 -2.46 11.11 13.97
CA ASP A 90 -3.19 10.70 12.76
C ASP A 90 -4.25 9.63 13.08
N LEU A 91 -3.93 8.66 13.94
CA LEU A 91 -4.87 7.62 14.36
C LEU A 91 -5.97 8.17 15.25
N ASP A 92 -5.67 9.16 16.11
CA ASP A 92 -6.67 9.83 16.95
C ASP A 92 -7.68 10.60 16.07
N GLN A 93 -7.21 11.32 15.04
CA GLN A 93 -8.09 11.98 14.07
C GLN A 93 -8.88 10.98 13.21
N LEU A 94 -8.28 9.82 12.86
CA LEU A 94 -8.99 8.75 12.17
C LEU A 94 -10.15 8.23 13.03
N GLU A 95 -9.93 7.98 14.33
CA GLU A 95 -10.95 7.51 15.24
C GLU A 95 -12.17 8.45 15.31
N GLU A 96 -11.93 9.76 15.28
CA GLU A 96 -13.00 10.76 15.17
C GLU A 96 -13.74 10.69 13.84
N ALA A 97 -12.99 10.49 12.74
CA ALA A 97 -13.55 10.53 11.37
C ALA A 97 -14.38 9.30 11.01
N VAL A 98 -14.16 8.13 11.66
CA VAL A 98 -14.82 6.85 11.32
C VAL A 98 -15.98 6.48 12.24
N GLN A 99 -16.47 7.38 13.11
CA GLN A 99 -17.51 7.06 14.08
C GLN A 99 -18.79 6.51 13.43
N ASP A 100 -19.15 7.02 12.24
CA ASP A 100 -20.34 6.61 11.49
C ASP A 100 -20.00 5.69 10.29
N TYR A 101 -18.75 5.19 10.20
CA TYR A 101 -18.32 4.33 9.11
C TYR A 101 -18.05 2.91 9.59
N THR A 102 -18.60 1.94 8.88
CA THR A 102 -18.32 0.50 9.05
C THR A 102 -17.89 -0.09 7.72
N GLY A 103 -16.91 -1.00 7.74
CA GLY A 103 -16.47 -1.69 6.53
C GLY A 103 -14.95 -1.62 6.28
N PRO A 104 -14.52 -1.88 5.03
CA PRO A 104 -13.10 -1.99 4.72
C PRO A 104 -12.40 -0.63 4.79
N PHE A 105 -11.26 -0.59 5.45
CA PHE A 105 -10.42 0.61 5.56
C PHE A 105 -8.94 0.25 5.36
N LYS A 106 -8.27 0.96 4.47
CA LYS A 106 -6.89 0.66 4.07
C LYS A 106 -5.88 1.60 4.74
N ILE A 107 -4.77 1.01 5.22
CA ILE A 107 -3.64 1.76 5.79
C ILE A 107 -2.36 1.35 5.06
N ALA A 108 -1.62 2.34 4.54
CA ALA A 108 -0.35 2.14 3.86
C ALA A 108 0.84 2.35 4.81
N ILE A 109 1.82 1.45 4.75
CA ILE A 109 3.06 1.51 5.52
C ILE A 109 4.22 1.11 4.60
N CYS A 110 5.38 1.75 4.77
CA CYS A 110 6.60 1.38 4.06
C CYS A 110 6.98 -0.07 4.33
N GLY A 111 7.25 -0.83 3.27
CA GLY A 111 7.68 -2.21 3.38
C GLY A 111 9.17 -2.37 3.75
N PRO A 112 9.59 -3.60 4.16
CA PRO A 112 10.91 -3.85 4.72
C PRO A 112 12.06 -3.58 3.75
N TRP A 113 11.89 -3.83 2.47
CA TRP A 113 12.95 -3.68 1.47
C TRP A 113 13.17 -2.23 1.07
N THR A 114 12.11 -1.46 0.91
CA THR A 114 12.21 -0.02 0.71
C THR A 114 12.82 0.66 1.92
N LEU A 115 12.45 0.21 3.12
CA LEU A 115 13.02 0.74 4.36
C LEU A 115 14.51 0.42 4.47
N ALA A 116 14.92 -0.85 4.22
CA ALA A 116 16.32 -1.27 4.25
C ALA A 116 17.19 -0.54 3.20
N ALA A 117 16.60 -0.24 2.04
CA ALA A 117 17.24 0.53 0.98
C ALA A 117 17.29 2.05 1.24
N SER A 118 16.58 2.55 2.26
CA SER A 118 16.48 3.99 2.56
C SER A 118 17.14 4.39 3.88
N VAL A 119 17.27 3.48 4.84
CA VAL A 119 17.78 3.75 6.19
C VAL A 119 19.23 3.34 6.31
N GLU A 120 20.08 4.21 6.85
CA GLU A 120 21.49 3.91 7.11
C GLU A 120 21.68 3.16 8.43
N ARG A 121 22.71 2.33 8.49
CA ARG A 121 23.22 1.73 9.73
C ARG A 121 23.89 2.79 10.62
N PRO A 122 24.11 2.51 11.90
CA PRO A 122 24.82 3.44 12.79
C PRO A 122 26.20 3.82 12.26
N ARG A 123 26.86 2.87 11.58
CA ARG A 123 28.16 3.08 10.91
C ARG A 123 28.14 2.45 9.54
N GLY A 124 28.54 3.20 8.53
CA GLY A 124 28.65 2.72 7.16
C GLY A 124 27.44 3.09 6.31
N ASP A 125 27.07 2.21 5.39
CA ASP A 125 26.06 2.40 4.36
C ASP A 125 24.64 1.98 4.85
N ARG A 126 23.68 1.91 3.95
CA ARG A 126 22.28 1.53 4.20
C ARG A 126 22.17 0.16 4.86
N ALA A 127 21.08 -0.08 5.58
CA ALA A 127 20.78 -1.38 6.20
C ALA A 127 20.83 -2.52 5.17
N LEU A 128 20.51 -2.22 3.91
CA LEU A 128 20.60 -3.14 2.77
C LEU A 128 21.97 -3.79 2.60
N ALA A 129 23.06 -3.13 3.02
CA ALA A 129 24.43 -3.63 2.86
C ALA A 129 24.78 -4.84 3.75
N ASP A 130 23.96 -5.13 4.76
CA ASP A 130 24.28 -6.11 5.80
C ASP A 130 23.10 -7.06 6.07
N HIS A 131 23.34 -8.37 6.01
CA HIS A 131 22.30 -9.37 6.19
C HIS A 131 21.63 -9.30 7.58
N GLY A 132 22.42 -9.11 8.64
CA GLY A 132 21.89 -8.98 10.00
C GLY A 132 21.01 -7.73 10.14
N ALA A 133 21.47 -6.59 9.59
CA ALA A 133 20.70 -5.36 9.61
C ALA A 133 19.38 -5.47 8.82
N ARG A 134 19.37 -6.14 7.66
CA ARG A 134 18.13 -6.40 6.90
C ARG A 134 17.16 -7.27 7.69
N ARG A 135 17.66 -8.34 8.30
CA ARG A 135 16.87 -9.23 9.14
C ARG A 135 16.27 -8.48 10.34
N ASP A 136 17.10 -7.81 11.10
CA ASP A 136 16.68 -7.12 12.34
C ASP A 136 15.68 -5.98 12.03
N LEU A 137 15.89 -5.26 10.93
CA LEU A 137 14.97 -4.21 10.48
C LEU A 137 13.62 -4.80 10.02
N GLY A 138 13.64 -5.89 9.25
CA GLY A 138 12.44 -6.57 8.79
C GLY A 138 11.61 -7.13 9.96
N GLN A 139 12.26 -7.79 10.92
CA GLN A 139 11.60 -8.33 12.13
C GLN A 139 11.03 -7.20 13.00
N SER A 140 11.79 -6.13 13.21
CA SER A 140 11.34 -4.94 13.94
C SER A 140 10.11 -4.30 13.30
N LEU A 141 10.07 -4.23 11.97
CA LEU A 141 8.94 -3.69 11.22
C LEU A 141 7.72 -4.62 11.32
N ALA A 142 7.90 -5.93 11.13
CA ALA A 142 6.83 -6.91 11.22
C ALA A 142 6.15 -6.89 12.60
N GLU A 143 6.95 -6.92 13.67
CA GLU A 143 6.47 -6.78 15.04
C GLU A 143 5.71 -5.47 15.27
N GLY A 144 6.27 -4.35 14.79
CA GLY A 144 5.65 -3.04 14.96
C GLY A 144 4.36 -2.87 14.17
N ILE A 145 4.25 -3.45 12.97
CA ILE A 145 3.00 -3.47 12.19
C ILE A 145 1.96 -4.35 12.91
N GLY A 146 2.35 -5.51 13.44
CA GLY A 146 1.45 -6.35 14.23
C GLY A 146 0.88 -5.61 15.44
N GLN A 147 1.74 -4.90 16.19
CA GLN A 147 1.30 -4.07 17.33
C GLN A 147 0.34 -2.95 16.89
N LEU A 148 0.60 -2.32 15.75
CA LEU A 148 -0.29 -1.30 15.17
C LEU A 148 -1.66 -1.88 14.79
N VAL A 149 -1.69 -3.08 14.19
CA VAL A 149 -2.94 -3.77 13.81
C VAL A 149 -3.76 -4.13 15.04
N VAL A 150 -3.11 -4.62 16.10
CA VAL A 150 -3.77 -4.90 17.40
C VAL A 150 -4.38 -3.62 18.00
N ASP A 151 -3.61 -2.52 18.02
CA ASP A 151 -4.11 -1.24 18.55
C ASP A 151 -5.30 -0.72 17.75
N LEU A 152 -5.20 -0.73 16.43
CA LEU A 152 -6.28 -0.33 15.53
C LEU A 152 -7.52 -1.20 15.68
N GLY A 153 -7.37 -2.53 15.74
CA GLY A 153 -8.50 -3.44 15.92
C GLY A 153 -9.24 -3.25 17.25
N ARG A 154 -8.51 -2.83 18.29
CA ARG A 154 -9.11 -2.49 19.59
C ARG A 154 -9.82 -1.13 19.57
N ARG A 155 -9.23 -0.12 18.89
CA ARG A 155 -9.78 1.25 18.83
C ARG A 155 -10.92 1.37 17.83
N LEU A 156 -10.86 0.62 16.74
CA LEU A 156 -11.74 0.72 15.56
C LEU A 156 -12.33 -0.65 15.18
N PRO A 157 -13.03 -1.34 16.10
CA PRO A 157 -13.51 -2.70 15.89
C PRO A 157 -14.54 -2.82 14.76
N GLN A 158 -15.16 -1.71 14.36
CA GLN A 158 -16.10 -1.64 13.24
C GLN A 158 -15.41 -1.65 11.86
N LEU A 159 -14.08 -1.46 11.81
CA LEU A 159 -13.35 -1.43 10.55
C LEU A 159 -12.82 -2.82 10.16
N GLU A 160 -12.97 -3.13 8.91
CA GLU A 160 -12.29 -4.22 8.26
C GLU A 160 -10.92 -3.74 7.77
N LEU A 161 -9.89 -3.88 8.62
CA LEU A 161 -8.55 -3.37 8.33
C LEU A 161 -7.89 -4.09 7.16
N ILE A 162 -7.33 -3.31 6.24
CA ILE A 162 -6.50 -3.76 5.12
C ILE A 162 -5.16 -3.05 5.23
N ILE A 163 -4.07 -3.81 5.29
CA ILE A 163 -2.72 -3.28 5.40
C ILE A 163 -2.01 -3.38 4.05
N GLN A 164 -1.61 -2.22 3.53
CA GLN A 164 -0.83 -2.10 2.30
C GLN A 164 0.64 -1.86 2.65
N LEU A 165 1.54 -2.68 2.10
CA LEU A 165 2.98 -2.40 2.11
C LEU A 165 3.38 -1.66 0.85
N ASP A 166 4.03 -0.50 1.01
CA ASP A 166 4.61 0.26 -0.09
C ASP A 166 6.06 -0.14 -0.32
N GLU A 167 6.33 -0.77 -1.46
CA GLU A 167 7.63 -1.32 -1.84
C GLU A 167 8.16 -0.78 -3.18
N PRO A 168 8.26 0.54 -3.36
CA PRO A 168 8.74 1.10 -4.63
C PRO A 168 10.19 0.75 -4.95
N LEU A 169 11.02 0.37 -3.96
CA LEU A 169 12.41 -0.02 -4.17
C LEU A 169 12.64 -1.54 -4.28
N LEU A 170 11.62 -2.37 -4.09
CA LEU A 170 11.74 -3.84 -4.18
C LEU A 170 12.36 -4.32 -5.50
N PRO A 171 11.93 -3.86 -6.69
CA PRO A 171 12.57 -4.25 -7.94
C PRO A 171 14.04 -3.82 -8.03
N THR A 172 14.38 -2.63 -7.54
CA THR A 172 15.74 -2.10 -7.53
C THR A 172 16.65 -2.89 -6.58
N VAL A 173 16.12 -3.34 -5.42
CA VAL A 173 16.82 -4.23 -4.48
C VAL A 173 17.09 -5.58 -5.11
N LEU A 174 16.07 -6.18 -5.74
CA LEU A 174 16.17 -7.47 -6.44
C LEU A 174 17.19 -7.43 -7.58
N ALA A 175 17.24 -6.31 -8.32
CA ALA A 175 18.20 -6.11 -9.42
C ALA A 175 19.63 -5.81 -8.93
N GLY A 176 19.83 -5.47 -7.66
CA GLY A 176 21.13 -5.01 -7.13
C GLY A 176 21.51 -3.62 -7.68
N GLU A 177 20.52 -2.77 -7.89
CA GLU A 177 20.71 -1.45 -8.51
C GLU A 177 20.63 -0.29 -7.50
N VAL A 178 20.42 -0.57 -6.23
CA VAL A 178 20.42 0.45 -5.17
C VAL A 178 21.82 1.07 -5.04
N PRO A 179 21.98 2.39 -5.22
CA PRO A 179 23.29 3.02 -5.10
C PRO A 179 23.78 3.00 -3.64
N THR A 180 25.09 2.83 -3.45
CA THR A 180 25.75 3.01 -2.15
C THR A 180 25.66 4.47 -1.70
N ALA A 181 25.85 4.74 -0.42
CA ALA A 181 25.86 6.12 0.12
C ALA A 181 26.88 7.03 -0.58
N SER A 182 28.00 6.49 -1.09
CA SER A 182 28.98 7.23 -1.87
C SER A 182 28.55 7.57 -3.29
N GLY A 183 27.53 6.87 -3.82
CA GLY A 183 27.06 6.98 -5.22
C GLY A 183 27.98 6.34 -6.26
N PHE A 184 29.19 5.87 -5.89
CA PHE A 184 30.17 5.30 -6.85
C PHE A 184 29.96 3.81 -7.12
N SER A 185 29.15 3.12 -6.32
CA SER A 185 28.90 1.70 -6.45
C SER A 185 27.44 1.39 -6.20
N ARG A 186 27.05 0.13 -6.34
CA ARG A 186 25.72 -0.37 -6.05
C ARG A 186 25.77 -1.48 -5.01
N HIS A 187 24.72 -1.62 -4.22
CA HIS A 187 24.55 -2.74 -3.32
C HIS A 187 24.37 -4.04 -4.12
N ARG A 188 24.85 -5.14 -3.58
CA ARG A 188 24.60 -6.47 -4.16
C ARG A 188 23.10 -6.74 -4.12
N LYS A 189 22.62 -7.46 -5.14
CA LYS A 189 21.26 -7.99 -5.12
C LYS A 189 21.03 -8.86 -3.89
N VAL A 190 19.83 -8.85 -3.42
CA VAL A 190 19.37 -9.77 -2.36
C VAL A 190 18.76 -11.00 -3.02
N ASP A 191 19.01 -12.17 -2.47
CA ASP A 191 18.50 -13.42 -3.03
C ASP A 191 16.99 -13.58 -2.79
N LEU A 192 16.29 -14.20 -3.74
CA LEU A 192 14.84 -14.38 -3.69
C LEU A 192 14.31 -15.02 -2.38
N PRO A 193 14.97 -16.06 -1.80
CA PRO A 193 14.50 -16.61 -0.53
C PRO A 193 14.51 -15.60 0.62
N GLU A 194 15.56 -14.77 0.73
CA GLU A 194 15.63 -13.74 1.77
C GLU A 194 14.59 -12.64 1.51
N LEU A 195 14.37 -12.26 0.24
CA LEU A 195 13.33 -11.31 -0.13
C LEU A 195 11.94 -11.81 0.28
N SER A 196 11.63 -13.06 -0.04
CA SER A 196 10.36 -13.69 0.31
C SER A 196 10.17 -13.78 1.82
N GLU A 197 11.17 -14.27 2.55
CA GLU A 197 11.12 -14.46 4.00
C GLU A 197 10.73 -13.17 4.75
N ARG A 198 11.36 -12.04 4.40
CA ARG A 198 11.05 -10.76 5.08
C ARG A 198 9.65 -10.23 4.75
N LEU A 199 9.16 -10.47 3.54
CA LEU A 199 7.78 -10.13 3.18
C LEU A 199 6.78 -11.04 3.89
N THR A 200 7.06 -12.35 3.94
CA THR A 200 6.24 -13.33 4.68
C THR A 200 6.17 -13.01 6.17
N ASP A 201 7.29 -12.64 6.82
CA ASP A 201 7.28 -12.24 8.23
C ASP A 201 6.28 -11.12 8.52
N VAL A 202 6.18 -10.13 7.61
CA VAL A 202 5.23 -9.03 7.78
C VAL A 202 3.79 -9.49 7.55
N VAL A 203 3.56 -10.31 6.51
CA VAL A 203 2.22 -10.88 6.23
C VAL A 203 1.75 -11.72 7.42
N ASP A 204 2.60 -12.62 7.93
CA ASP A 204 2.27 -13.48 9.06
C ASP A 204 1.96 -12.67 10.33
N SER A 205 2.73 -11.59 10.57
CA SER A 205 2.47 -10.69 11.69
C SER A 205 1.12 -9.98 11.56
N ILE A 206 0.77 -9.50 10.36
CA ILE A 206 -0.54 -8.89 10.09
C ILE A 206 -1.66 -9.91 10.31
N MET A 207 -1.57 -11.07 9.64
CA MET A 207 -2.62 -12.08 9.66
C MET A 207 -2.81 -12.70 11.05
N GLY A 208 -1.73 -12.89 11.81
CA GLY A 208 -1.77 -13.39 13.18
C GLY A 208 -2.35 -12.41 14.20
N THR A 209 -2.49 -11.13 13.85
CA THR A 209 -2.96 -10.08 14.76
C THR A 209 -4.31 -9.45 14.37
N LEU A 210 -4.79 -9.71 13.15
CA LEU A 210 -6.07 -9.19 12.70
C LEU A 210 -7.24 -9.75 13.53
N PRO A 211 -8.14 -8.90 14.03
CA PRO A 211 -9.34 -9.35 14.76
C PRO A 211 -10.22 -10.24 13.86
N GLY A 212 -10.74 -11.32 14.41
CA GLY A 212 -11.72 -12.20 13.74
C GLY A 212 -11.13 -13.25 12.79
N LEU A 213 -9.82 -13.28 12.52
CA LEU A 213 -9.18 -14.36 11.75
C LEU A 213 -8.71 -15.52 12.65
N ALA A 214 -8.49 -15.25 13.94
CA ALA A 214 -8.05 -16.24 14.93
C ALA A 214 -9.21 -16.86 15.75
N ALA A 215 -10.45 -16.38 15.59
CA ALA A 215 -11.60 -16.92 16.28
C ALA A 215 -12.34 -17.92 15.41
N GLU A 216 -12.73 -19.09 15.98
CA GLU A 216 -13.73 -19.98 15.39
C GLU A 216 -14.99 -19.16 15.00
N PRO A 217 -15.65 -19.45 13.87
CA PRO A 217 -16.83 -18.71 13.47
C PRO A 217 -17.89 -18.79 14.57
N VAL A 218 -18.16 -17.68 15.23
CA VAL A 218 -19.27 -17.57 16.18
C VAL A 218 -20.54 -17.50 15.33
N GLU A 219 -21.25 -18.60 15.24
CA GLU A 219 -22.59 -18.65 14.63
C GLU A 219 -23.58 -17.93 15.55
N GLY A 220 -24.09 -16.79 15.12
CA GLY A 220 -25.16 -16.05 15.76
C GLY A 220 -26.01 -15.29 14.75
N PRO A 221 -27.34 -15.23 14.92
CA PRO A 221 -28.26 -14.67 13.92
C PRO A 221 -28.19 -13.14 13.75
N ASP A 222 -27.43 -12.43 14.59
CA ASP A 222 -27.35 -10.95 14.59
C ASP A 222 -25.95 -10.41 14.21
N LEU A 223 -25.06 -11.24 13.65
CA LEU A 223 -23.77 -10.75 13.19
C LEU A 223 -23.90 -10.19 11.76
N PRO A 224 -23.30 -9.00 11.46
CA PRO A 224 -23.26 -8.48 10.10
C PRO A 224 -22.55 -9.49 9.18
N PRO A 225 -22.92 -9.56 7.88
CA PRO A 225 -22.33 -10.50 6.95
C PRO A 225 -20.80 -10.38 6.95
N VAL A 226 -20.15 -11.52 7.03
CA VAL A 226 -18.69 -11.67 7.15
C VAL A 226 -18.00 -10.98 5.98
N GLY A 227 -17.40 -9.82 6.26
CA GLY A 227 -16.35 -9.18 5.48
C GLY A 227 -16.71 -8.71 4.06
N SER A 228 -16.02 -7.67 3.62
CA SER A 228 -16.13 -7.12 2.25
C SER A 228 -15.67 -8.09 1.16
N GLY A 229 -15.08 -9.24 1.53
CA GLY A 229 -14.41 -10.17 0.61
C GLY A 229 -13.05 -9.66 0.12
N LEU A 230 -12.61 -8.47 0.57
CA LEU A 230 -11.33 -7.89 0.18
C LEU A 230 -10.14 -8.55 0.91
N PRO A 231 -9.00 -8.75 0.25
CA PRO A 231 -7.82 -9.27 0.89
C PRO A 231 -7.25 -8.30 1.92
N ARG A 232 -6.78 -8.83 3.04
CA ARG A 232 -6.30 -8.05 4.18
C ARG A 232 -4.90 -7.49 4.01
N THR A 233 -4.12 -8.10 3.12
CA THR A 233 -2.73 -7.74 2.87
C THR A 233 -2.54 -7.35 1.41
N TRP A 234 -2.01 -6.15 1.18
CA TRP A 234 -1.72 -5.59 -0.13
C TRP A 234 -0.24 -5.26 -0.24
N LEU A 235 0.32 -5.38 -1.43
CA LEU A 235 1.60 -4.77 -1.74
C LEU A 235 1.41 -3.77 -2.89
N HIS A 236 1.91 -2.55 -2.71
CA HIS A 236 1.96 -1.55 -3.78
C HIS A 236 3.39 -1.32 -4.25
N CYS A 237 3.58 -1.30 -5.57
CA CYS A 237 4.82 -0.90 -6.21
C CYS A 237 4.53 -0.21 -7.54
N CYS A 238 4.97 1.04 -7.69
CA CYS A 238 4.83 1.80 -8.94
C CYS A 238 6.09 1.74 -9.83
N ALA A 239 7.10 0.91 -9.49
CA ALA A 239 8.29 0.71 -10.29
C ALA A 239 8.11 -0.45 -11.29
N PRO A 240 8.85 -0.48 -12.42
CA PRO A 240 8.84 -1.61 -13.32
C PRO A 240 9.52 -2.86 -12.74
N GLY A 241 9.19 -4.04 -13.27
CA GLY A 241 9.87 -5.30 -12.93
C GLY A 241 9.46 -5.88 -11.57
N VAL A 242 8.22 -5.65 -11.14
CA VAL A 242 7.69 -6.16 -9.87
C VAL A 242 7.63 -7.68 -9.87
N PRO A 243 8.17 -8.38 -8.85
CA PRO A 243 8.17 -9.83 -8.79
C PRO A 243 6.82 -10.38 -8.29
N VAL A 244 5.76 -10.33 -9.13
CA VAL A 244 4.38 -10.69 -8.77
C VAL A 244 4.28 -12.07 -8.13
N LYS A 245 4.97 -13.07 -8.70
CA LYS A 245 4.99 -14.43 -8.14
C LYS A 245 5.55 -14.46 -6.71
N LEU A 246 6.65 -13.77 -6.46
CA LEU A 246 7.25 -13.70 -5.12
C LEU A 246 6.29 -13.05 -4.11
N ILE A 247 5.59 -11.99 -4.52
CA ILE A 247 4.61 -11.28 -3.68
C ILE A 247 3.46 -12.23 -3.31
N LYS A 248 2.93 -12.96 -4.29
CA LYS A 248 1.88 -13.96 -4.05
C LYS A 248 2.38 -15.09 -3.13
N ASP A 249 3.56 -15.64 -3.41
CA ASP A 249 4.15 -16.72 -2.61
C ASP A 249 4.45 -16.27 -1.16
N ALA A 250 4.71 -14.97 -0.93
CA ALA A 250 4.86 -14.39 0.40
C ALA A 250 3.53 -14.21 1.15
N GLY A 251 2.38 -14.53 0.53
CA GLY A 251 1.06 -14.53 1.18
C GLY A 251 0.26 -13.23 1.03
N PHE A 252 0.69 -12.29 0.19
CA PHE A 252 -0.15 -11.12 -0.10
C PHE A 252 -1.40 -11.53 -0.87
N GLY A 253 -2.55 -11.01 -0.45
CA GLY A 253 -3.83 -11.23 -1.11
C GLY A 253 -4.09 -10.27 -2.27
N ALA A 254 -3.36 -9.15 -2.36
CA ALA A 254 -3.47 -8.19 -3.47
C ALA A 254 -2.12 -7.56 -3.82
N VAL A 255 -1.99 -7.18 -5.11
CA VAL A 255 -0.89 -6.34 -5.60
C VAL A 255 -1.44 -5.16 -6.39
N ALA A 256 -0.95 -3.94 -6.11
CA ALA A 256 -1.31 -2.72 -6.83
C ALA A 256 -0.12 -2.19 -7.63
N LEU A 257 -0.29 -2.07 -8.95
CA LEU A 257 0.79 -1.75 -9.89
C LEU A 257 0.39 -0.62 -10.84
N ASP A 258 1.40 0.12 -11.31
CA ASP A 258 1.23 1.12 -12.37
C ASP A 258 1.10 0.43 -13.73
N LEU A 259 -0.04 0.60 -14.41
CA LEU A 259 -0.29 -0.02 -15.71
C LEU A 259 0.71 0.43 -16.80
N ASP A 260 1.33 1.62 -16.65
CA ASP A 260 2.32 2.12 -17.61
C ASP A 260 3.68 1.43 -17.49
N GLN A 261 3.92 0.71 -16.38
CA GLN A 261 5.17 -0.01 -16.13
C GLN A 261 5.12 -1.50 -16.52
N LEU A 262 3.95 -2.00 -16.95
CA LEU A 262 3.74 -3.42 -17.21
C LEU A 262 4.07 -3.78 -18.67
N GLY A 263 4.99 -4.71 -18.84
CA GLY A 263 5.29 -5.35 -20.13
C GLY A 263 4.46 -6.62 -20.38
N THR A 264 4.59 -7.21 -21.56
CA THR A 264 3.83 -8.41 -21.96
C THR A 264 4.00 -9.56 -20.95
N ARG A 265 5.23 -9.80 -20.49
CA ARG A 265 5.52 -10.86 -19.51
C ARG A 265 4.86 -10.62 -18.14
N ASP A 266 4.75 -9.35 -17.74
CA ASP A 266 4.13 -9.01 -16.47
C ASP A 266 2.63 -9.30 -16.51
N TRP A 267 1.98 -9.08 -17.66
CA TRP A 267 0.57 -9.41 -17.86
C TRP A 267 0.30 -10.90 -17.72
N ASP A 268 1.15 -11.77 -18.30
CA ASP A 268 1.01 -13.23 -18.15
C ASP A 268 1.09 -13.65 -16.67
N LEU A 269 2.04 -13.08 -15.93
CA LEU A 269 2.22 -13.37 -14.50
C LEU A 269 1.05 -12.86 -13.66
N ILE A 270 0.52 -11.68 -13.97
CA ILE A 270 -0.66 -11.10 -13.28
C ILE A 270 -1.89 -11.96 -13.57
N GLY A 271 -2.14 -12.31 -14.82
CA GLY A 271 -3.28 -13.15 -15.22
C GLY A 271 -3.30 -14.49 -14.48
N GLN A 272 -2.16 -15.18 -14.46
CA GLN A 272 -2.01 -16.42 -13.70
C GLN A 272 -2.23 -16.21 -12.20
N ALA A 273 -1.65 -15.16 -11.62
CA ALA A 273 -1.81 -14.86 -10.20
C ALA A 273 -3.26 -14.53 -9.83
N MET A 274 -3.98 -13.81 -10.69
CA MET A 274 -5.41 -13.50 -10.48
C MET A 274 -6.28 -14.76 -10.57
N THR A 275 -6.02 -15.63 -11.54
CA THR A 275 -6.69 -16.95 -11.65
C THR A 275 -6.50 -17.76 -10.38
N ASP A 276 -5.31 -17.68 -9.79
CA ASP A 276 -4.98 -18.34 -8.51
C ASP A 276 -5.45 -17.56 -7.27
N GLY A 277 -6.27 -16.53 -7.39
CA GLY A 277 -6.91 -15.83 -6.29
C GLY A 277 -6.32 -14.49 -5.86
N LEU A 278 -5.23 -14.01 -6.48
CA LEU A 278 -4.68 -12.69 -6.19
C LEU A 278 -5.61 -11.58 -6.69
N TRP A 279 -5.81 -10.54 -5.90
CA TRP A 279 -6.49 -9.33 -6.33
C TRP A 279 -5.51 -8.37 -7.02
N PHE A 280 -6.00 -7.61 -7.97
CA PHE A 280 -5.18 -6.69 -8.75
C PHE A 280 -5.65 -5.25 -8.62
N GLY A 281 -4.80 -4.42 -8.01
CA GLY A 281 -4.94 -2.96 -8.01
C GLY A 281 -4.42 -2.38 -9.32
N ALA A 282 -5.34 -2.05 -10.22
CA ALA A 282 -5.03 -1.52 -11.55
C ALA A 282 -4.78 -0.01 -11.48
N GLY A 283 -3.51 0.41 -11.47
CA GLY A 283 -3.07 1.81 -11.50
C GLY A 283 -3.37 2.50 -12.83
N GLY A 284 -4.65 2.70 -13.11
CA GLY A 284 -5.15 3.19 -14.40
C GLY A 284 -4.93 4.68 -14.65
N LEU A 285 -4.83 5.49 -13.59
CA LEU A 285 -4.53 6.91 -13.66
C LEU A 285 -3.04 7.14 -13.43
N SER A 286 -2.30 7.53 -14.49
CA SER A 286 -0.85 7.80 -14.39
C SER A 286 -0.57 9.02 -13.50
N THR A 287 0.42 8.88 -12.62
CA THR A 287 0.88 9.93 -11.71
C THR A 287 2.29 10.44 -12.03
N ALA A 288 2.87 9.98 -13.15
CA ALA A 288 4.25 10.29 -13.54
C ALA A 288 4.49 11.79 -13.82
N THR A 289 3.47 12.48 -14.31
CA THR A 289 3.45 13.94 -14.42
C THR A 289 2.50 14.44 -13.37
N GLY A 290 2.98 14.72 -12.16
CA GLY A 290 2.21 15.47 -11.17
C GLY A 290 1.64 16.70 -11.87
N ASP A 291 0.32 16.79 -11.99
CA ASP A 291 -0.28 17.58 -13.04
C ASP A 291 -0.25 19.09 -12.79
N SER A 292 0.93 19.67 -12.96
CA SER A 292 1.04 21.10 -13.27
C SER A 292 0.66 21.41 -14.73
N THR A 293 0.33 20.37 -15.56
CA THR A 293 0.08 20.51 -17.01
C THR A 293 -1.40 20.61 -17.38
N GLY A 294 -2.35 20.56 -16.41
CA GLY A 294 -3.78 20.69 -16.67
C GLY A 294 -4.39 19.51 -17.42
N ARG A 295 -3.75 18.37 -17.46
CA ARG A 295 -4.28 17.17 -18.10
C ARG A 295 -5.42 16.60 -17.25
N GLN A 296 -6.65 16.92 -17.65
CA GLN A 296 -7.82 16.32 -17.03
C GLN A 296 -7.90 14.84 -17.39
N TRP A 297 -7.90 13.98 -16.36
CA TRP A 297 -8.14 12.55 -16.55
C TRP A 297 -9.62 12.32 -16.85
N SER A 298 -9.91 11.76 -18.04
CA SER A 298 -11.25 11.29 -18.36
C SER A 298 -11.49 9.93 -17.69
N PRO A 299 -12.61 9.75 -16.98
CA PRO A 299 -13.00 8.44 -16.46
C PRO A 299 -13.03 7.36 -17.55
N ASP A 300 -13.52 7.71 -18.76
CA ASP A 300 -13.55 6.78 -19.89
C ASP A 300 -12.16 6.32 -20.33
N GLN A 301 -11.17 7.23 -20.33
CA GLN A 301 -9.78 6.86 -20.67
C GLN A 301 -9.19 5.90 -19.64
N ILE A 302 -9.44 6.13 -18.35
CA ILE A 302 -9.01 5.21 -17.28
C ILE A 302 -9.71 3.87 -17.45
N ALA A 303 -11.04 3.86 -17.62
CA ALA A 303 -11.83 2.65 -17.82
C ALA A 303 -11.35 1.85 -19.03
N GLN A 304 -11.12 2.52 -20.17
CA GLN A 304 -10.60 1.84 -21.39
C GLN A 304 -9.22 1.21 -21.18
N ARG A 305 -8.34 1.83 -20.37
CA ARG A 305 -7.03 1.25 -20.05
C ARG A 305 -7.19 -0.03 -19.24
N VAL A 306 -8.06 -0.01 -18.23
CA VAL A 306 -8.34 -1.17 -17.38
C VAL A 306 -9.00 -2.29 -18.20
N LEU A 307 -10.03 -1.98 -19.00
CA LEU A 307 -10.69 -2.94 -19.88
C LEU A 307 -9.76 -3.53 -20.94
N ARG A 308 -8.79 -2.75 -21.45
CA ARG A 308 -7.76 -3.30 -22.31
C ARG A 308 -6.90 -4.32 -21.59
N ALA A 309 -6.57 -4.05 -20.31
CA ALA A 309 -5.84 -4.99 -19.46
C ALA A 309 -6.62 -6.29 -19.27
N THR A 310 -7.92 -6.24 -18.93
CA THR A 310 -8.77 -7.45 -18.77
C THR A 310 -8.85 -8.26 -20.04
N ARG A 311 -9.03 -7.61 -21.19
CA ARG A 311 -9.05 -8.29 -22.50
C ARG A 311 -7.70 -8.92 -22.85
N THR A 312 -6.60 -8.26 -22.54
CA THR A 312 -5.24 -8.79 -22.74
C THR A 312 -5.00 -10.04 -21.91
N LEU A 313 -5.52 -10.05 -20.68
CA LEU A 313 -5.42 -11.17 -19.75
C LEU A 313 -6.36 -12.34 -20.11
N GLY A 314 -7.39 -12.11 -20.91
CA GLY A 314 -8.40 -13.13 -21.24
C GLY A 314 -9.11 -13.68 -20.01
N LEU A 315 -9.33 -12.85 -18.99
CA LEU A 315 -9.91 -13.28 -17.73
C LEU A 315 -11.42 -13.52 -17.84
N GLU A 316 -11.88 -14.56 -17.20
CA GLU A 316 -13.32 -14.77 -16.97
C GLU A 316 -13.89 -13.63 -16.10
N PRO A 317 -15.19 -13.28 -16.24
CA PRO A 317 -15.79 -12.15 -15.53
C PRO A 317 -15.62 -12.19 -14.00
N ASP A 318 -15.75 -13.35 -13.39
CA ASP A 318 -15.59 -13.55 -11.94
C ASP A 318 -14.14 -13.28 -11.47
N VAL A 319 -13.15 -13.64 -12.29
CA VAL A 319 -11.74 -13.32 -12.05
C VAL A 319 -11.48 -11.83 -12.27
N ALA A 320 -12.05 -11.24 -13.33
CA ALA A 320 -11.96 -9.81 -13.61
C ALA A 320 -12.57 -8.96 -12.48
N GLY A 321 -13.58 -9.47 -11.76
CA GLY A 321 -14.17 -8.86 -10.58
C GLY A 321 -13.21 -8.69 -9.39
N ARG A 322 -12.04 -9.37 -9.42
CA ARG A 322 -10.97 -9.18 -8.40
C ARG A 322 -10.05 -8.00 -8.71
N MET A 323 -10.51 -7.04 -9.49
CA MET A 323 -9.77 -5.80 -9.74
C MET A 323 -10.29 -4.66 -8.88
N ILE A 324 -9.37 -3.75 -8.56
CA ILE A 324 -9.66 -2.48 -7.91
C ILE A 324 -8.95 -1.40 -8.71
N ILE A 325 -9.66 -0.33 -9.06
CA ILE A 325 -9.04 0.76 -9.84
C ILE A 325 -8.38 1.75 -8.89
N THR A 326 -7.12 2.08 -9.18
CA THR A 326 -6.34 3.02 -8.38
C THR A 326 -5.63 4.05 -9.26
N PRO A 327 -5.17 5.17 -8.70
CA PRO A 327 -4.05 5.88 -9.29
C PRO A 327 -2.81 4.97 -9.36
N ALA A 328 -1.90 5.25 -10.28
CA ALA A 328 -0.65 4.48 -10.44
C ALA A 328 0.26 4.56 -9.20
N CYS A 329 0.22 5.68 -8.48
CA CYS A 329 0.96 5.94 -7.26
C CYS A 329 0.20 6.95 -6.39
N GLY A 330 0.79 7.36 -5.25
CA GLY A 330 0.22 8.39 -4.38
C GLY A 330 0.09 9.76 -5.05
N LEU A 331 -0.81 10.58 -4.53
CA LEU A 331 -1.20 11.89 -5.10
C LEU A 331 -0.52 13.10 -4.42
N ALA A 332 0.45 12.89 -3.54
CA ALA A 332 1.10 13.97 -2.77
C ALA A 332 1.75 15.07 -3.64
N ARG A 333 2.07 14.78 -4.91
CA ARG A 333 2.66 15.73 -5.86
C ARG A 333 1.64 16.59 -6.61
N PHE A 334 0.35 16.29 -6.44
CA PHE A 334 -0.75 17.06 -7.00
C PHE A 334 -1.09 18.25 -6.10
N ASP A 335 -1.76 19.26 -6.64
CA ASP A 335 -2.52 20.16 -5.79
C ASP A 335 -3.80 19.46 -5.30
N GLN A 336 -4.41 19.99 -4.24
CA GLN A 336 -5.58 19.38 -3.62
C GLN A 336 -6.77 19.22 -4.59
N ARG A 337 -7.02 20.21 -5.43
CA ARG A 337 -8.13 20.18 -6.40
C ARG A 337 -7.91 19.08 -7.45
N SER A 338 -6.70 18.98 -7.96
CA SER A 338 -6.31 17.95 -8.92
C SER A 338 -6.36 16.55 -8.30
N ALA A 339 -5.96 16.39 -7.03
CA ALA A 339 -6.06 15.12 -6.33
C ALA A 339 -7.52 14.68 -6.13
N VAL A 340 -8.42 15.58 -5.75
CA VAL A 340 -9.87 15.30 -5.66
C VAL A 340 -10.41 14.88 -7.03
N THR A 341 -10.05 15.62 -8.09
CA THR A 341 -10.48 15.29 -9.45
C THR A 341 -9.97 13.91 -9.89
N ALA A 342 -8.73 13.55 -9.54
CA ALA A 342 -8.13 12.25 -9.83
C ALA A 342 -8.88 11.11 -9.14
N LEU A 343 -9.15 11.21 -7.83
CA LEU A 343 -9.91 10.18 -7.09
C LEU A 343 -11.32 10.02 -7.65
N ARG A 344 -12.00 11.12 -7.93
CA ARG A 344 -13.33 11.11 -8.55
C ARG A 344 -13.33 10.47 -9.94
N ALA A 345 -12.30 10.71 -10.74
CA ALA A 345 -12.17 10.10 -12.06
C ALA A 345 -11.93 8.58 -11.95
N VAL A 346 -11.13 8.15 -10.99
CA VAL A 346 -10.88 6.72 -10.70
C VAL A 346 -12.17 6.02 -10.24
N ARG A 347 -12.96 6.63 -9.36
CA ARG A 347 -14.26 6.09 -8.93
C ARG A 347 -15.22 5.94 -10.11
N LYS A 348 -15.41 7.00 -10.91
CA LYS A 348 -16.27 6.92 -12.09
C LYS A 348 -15.80 5.90 -13.12
N ALA A 349 -14.49 5.70 -13.24
CA ALA A 349 -13.95 4.66 -14.11
C ALA A 349 -14.30 3.26 -13.60
N ALA A 350 -14.35 3.06 -12.28
CA ALA A 350 -14.80 1.80 -11.68
C ALA A 350 -16.26 1.49 -12.02
N ASP A 351 -17.14 2.50 -11.93
CA ASP A 351 -18.55 2.36 -12.36
C ASP A 351 -18.64 1.93 -13.83
N ILE A 352 -17.92 2.61 -14.73
CA ILE A 352 -17.90 2.29 -16.18
C ILE A 352 -17.37 0.87 -16.43
N VAL A 353 -16.32 0.46 -15.73
CA VAL A 353 -15.76 -0.91 -15.90
C VAL A 353 -16.75 -1.96 -15.40
N THR A 354 -17.43 -1.70 -14.28
CA THR A 354 -18.47 -2.58 -13.74
C THR A 354 -19.56 -2.80 -14.76
N ASP A 355 -20.12 -1.72 -15.32
CA ASP A 355 -21.20 -1.79 -16.33
C ASP A 355 -20.76 -2.60 -17.55
N GLN A 356 -19.54 -2.39 -18.05
CA GLN A 356 -19.04 -3.07 -19.26
C GLN A 356 -18.58 -4.52 -19.03
N LEU A 357 -18.35 -4.96 -17.81
CA LEU A 357 -18.08 -6.36 -17.50
C LEU A 357 -19.34 -7.15 -17.15
N ALA A 358 -20.43 -6.45 -16.78
CA ALA A 358 -21.73 -7.04 -16.54
C ALA A 358 -22.55 -7.32 -17.84
N ASP A 359 -22.24 -6.59 -18.94
CA ASP A 359 -22.84 -6.74 -20.26
C ASP A 359 -22.22 -7.92 -21.05
#